data_ffab08e0af1327d49acdac285c242b16
#
_entry.id   ffab08e0af1327d49acdac285c242b16
#
_cell.length_a   1.000
_cell.length_b   1.000
_cell.length_c   1.000
_cell.angle_alpha   90.00
_cell.angle_beta   90.00
_cell.angle_gamma   90.00
#
_symmetry.space_group_name_H-M   'P 1'
#
loop_
_entity.id
_entity.type
_entity.pdbx_description
1 polymer ?
#
loop_
_entity_poly.entity_id
_entity_poly.type
_entity_poly.pdbx_seq_one_letter_code
_entity_poly.pdbx_strand_id
1 'polypeptide(L)'
;VFNADITLSFQFYKKAFVHPETGIFCGKIVILDINLHQDFIKTINVKNYIVDESLISEIYKPRNEFFHKGNFGKTCIVAGSFGKIGAAVLATKSAMRTGSGITYIRAPKCGYEILQTTCPEAMFLNGGEDFVVSFEAETDFTYGIGPGLGTSSETEEKFIHFLKNFDQPLVLDADALNMMSKNKENLNFIPKKSIITPHPKEFERLFGATNNSFERLNLAIEKSKELTIYIVLKDHFTQIVTPEGFVYYNITGNSGLAKGGSGDVLLGMITSLLAQNYSSKEAAIFGVWLHGKAADISSEKIAKETMLATDVVDHISEVFI
;
A
#
# COMPACT_ATOMS: atom_id res chain seq x y z
N VAL A 1 12.19 -14.63 -28.33
CA VAL A 1 12.72 -13.53 -27.55
C VAL A 1 14.02 -13.99 -26.89
N PHE A 2 15.05 -13.13 -26.84
CA PHE A 2 16.30 -13.42 -26.14
C PHE A 2 16.14 -13.22 -24.65
N ASN A 3 16.60 -14.18 -23.84
CA ASN A 3 16.66 -14.06 -22.38
C ASN A 3 18.08 -13.62 -22.00
N ALA A 4 18.21 -12.45 -21.40
CA ALA A 4 19.49 -11.94 -20.93
C ALA A 4 19.69 -12.30 -19.47
N ASP A 5 20.92 -12.63 -19.06
CA ASP A 5 21.31 -12.72 -17.65
C ASP A 5 21.50 -11.31 -17.07
N ILE A 6 22.06 -10.41 -17.88
CA ILE A 6 22.31 -9.00 -17.51
C ILE A 6 21.94 -8.11 -18.69
N THR A 7 21.19 -7.06 -18.42
CA THR A 7 20.89 -5.98 -19.39
C THR A 7 21.62 -4.71 -18.98
N LEU A 8 22.50 -4.21 -19.83
CA LEU A 8 23.16 -2.92 -19.65
C LEU A 8 22.31 -1.84 -20.34
N SER A 9 21.95 -0.80 -19.63
CA SER A 9 21.16 0.32 -20.14
C SER A 9 21.81 1.66 -19.82
N PHE A 10 21.80 2.56 -20.79
CA PHE A 10 22.38 3.89 -20.61
C PHE A 10 21.46 4.83 -19.82
N GLN A 11 22.02 5.46 -18.82
CA GLN A 11 21.55 6.58 -17.99
C GLN A 11 20.25 6.32 -17.22
N PHE A 12 19.22 5.70 -17.82
CA PHE A 12 17.90 5.59 -17.22
C PHE A 12 17.30 4.19 -17.38
N TYR A 13 16.44 3.80 -16.46
CA TYR A 13 15.53 2.69 -16.63
C TYR A 13 14.63 2.92 -17.86
N LYS A 14 14.31 1.83 -18.57
CA LYS A 14 13.32 1.85 -19.64
C LYS A 14 12.03 1.20 -19.13
N LYS A 15 10.86 1.70 -19.56
CA LYS A 15 9.56 1.12 -19.17
C LYS A 15 9.50 -0.39 -19.38
N ALA A 16 10.09 -0.89 -20.47
CA ALA A 16 10.15 -2.31 -20.77
C ALA A 16 10.80 -3.16 -19.68
N PHE A 17 11.66 -2.60 -18.83
CA PHE A 17 12.32 -3.34 -17.76
C PHE A 17 11.42 -3.58 -16.56
N VAL A 18 10.43 -2.72 -16.33
CA VAL A 18 9.58 -2.69 -15.14
C VAL A 18 8.15 -3.16 -15.41
N HIS A 19 7.88 -3.69 -16.60
CA HIS A 19 6.62 -4.36 -16.94
C HIS A 19 6.82 -5.87 -17.05
N PRO A 20 5.93 -6.70 -16.49
CA PRO A 20 6.14 -8.15 -16.37
C PRO A 20 6.26 -8.85 -17.74
N GLU A 21 5.54 -8.38 -18.77
CA GLU A 21 5.55 -9.00 -20.11
C GLU A 21 6.91 -8.88 -20.82
N THR A 22 7.70 -7.89 -20.45
CA THR A 22 9.00 -7.60 -21.10
C THR A 22 10.17 -7.70 -20.14
N GLY A 23 9.99 -7.31 -18.88
CA GLY A 23 11.01 -7.35 -17.83
C GLY A 23 11.53 -8.75 -17.54
N ILE A 24 10.68 -9.78 -17.67
CA ILE A 24 11.06 -11.18 -17.45
C ILE A 24 12.23 -11.63 -18.34
N PHE A 25 12.45 -10.99 -19.48
CA PHE A 25 13.53 -11.32 -20.42
C PHE A 25 14.82 -10.54 -20.17
N CYS A 26 14.81 -9.57 -19.23
CA CYS A 26 15.91 -8.61 -19.10
C CYS A 26 16.99 -9.05 -18.10
N GLY A 27 16.72 -10.04 -17.24
CA GLY A 27 17.64 -10.43 -16.18
C GLY A 27 18.00 -9.27 -15.24
N LYS A 28 19.24 -9.24 -14.76
CA LYS A 28 19.68 -8.13 -13.88
C LYS A 28 19.90 -6.85 -14.69
N ILE A 29 19.20 -5.79 -14.33
CA ILE A 29 19.35 -4.48 -14.95
C ILE A 29 20.53 -3.73 -14.32
N VAL A 30 21.43 -3.22 -15.14
CA VAL A 30 22.55 -2.37 -14.75
C VAL A 30 22.48 -1.08 -15.54
N ILE A 31 22.33 0.04 -14.84
CA ILE A 31 22.31 1.37 -15.44
C ILE A 31 23.73 1.91 -15.50
N LEU A 32 24.18 2.27 -16.72
CA LEU A 32 25.47 2.86 -16.98
C LEU A 32 25.31 4.36 -17.14
N ASP A 33 25.99 5.15 -16.31
CA ASP A 33 26.09 6.59 -16.49
C ASP A 33 26.93 6.90 -17.75
N ILE A 34 26.39 7.73 -18.62
CA ILE A 34 27.07 8.20 -19.83
C ILE A 34 27.38 9.69 -19.75
N ASN A 35 27.43 10.25 -18.54
CA ASN A 35 27.76 11.64 -18.25
C ASN A 35 26.86 12.66 -18.96
N LEU A 36 25.54 12.43 -19.00
CA LEU A 36 24.60 13.44 -19.47
C LEU A 36 24.59 14.64 -18.53
N HIS A 37 24.38 15.83 -19.10
CA HIS A 37 24.39 17.08 -18.34
C HIS A 37 23.26 17.10 -17.30
N GLN A 38 23.62 17.11 -16.03
CA GLN A 38 22.68 16.97 -14.90
C GLN A 38 21.63 18.08 -14.87
N ASP A 39 22.02 19.34 -15.16
CA ASP A 39 21.06 20.44 -15.16
C ASP A 39 20.05 20.31 -16.31
N PHE A 40 20.46 19.76 -17.46
CA PHE A 40 19.52 19.45 -18.53
C PHE A 40 18.53 18.37 -18.11
N ILE A 41 18.99 17.29 -17.44
CA ILE A 41 18.12 16.22 -16.94
C ILE A 41 17.06 16.81 -16.00
N LYS A 42 17.43 17.73 -15.11
CA LYS A 42 16.49 18.39 -14.19
C LYS A 42 15.43 19.26 -14.90
N THR A 43 15.70 19.72 -16.11
CA THR A 43 14.74 20.53 -16.89
C THR A 43 13.73 19.69 -17.66
N ILE A 44 13.97 18.39 -17.82
CA ILE A 44 13.08 17.52 -18.59
C ILE A 44 11.81 17.22 -17.77
N ASN A 45 10.66 17.55 -18.34
CA ASN A 45 9.37 17.20 -17.74
C ASN A 45 9.04 15.73 -18.00
N VAL A 46 9.32 14.87 -17.03
CA VAL A 46 9.01 13.44 -17.08
C VAL A 46 7.85 13.12 -16.15
N LYS A 47 7.09 12.08 -16.50
CA LYS A 47 5.96 11.59 -15.68
C LYS A 47 6.22 10.23 -15.04
N ASN A 48 7.38 9.63 -15.30
CA ASN A 48 7.71 8.28 -14.82
C ASN A 48 9.01 8.34 -14.04
N TYR A 49 8.98 7.83 -12.82
CA TYR A 49 10.09 7.85 -11.88
C TYR A 49 10.37 6.45 -11.36
N ILE A 50 11.61 6.13 -11.09
CA ILE A 50 11.99 5.00 -10.24
C ILE A 50 12.03 5.49 -8.80
N VAL A 51 11.49 4.69 -7.89
CA VAL A 51 11.62 4.95 -6.45
C VAL A 51 12.97 4.42 -5.99
N ASP A 52 13.86 5.32 -5.68
CA ASP A 52 15.21 5.05 -5.17
C ASP A 52 15.43 5.68 -3.79
N GLU A 53 16.58 5.42 -3.19
CA GLU A 53 16.94 5.93 -1.86
C GLU A 53 17.05 7.47 -1.83
N SER A 54 17.39 8.11 -2.95
CA SER A 54 17.44 9.57 -3.04
C SER A 54 16.05 10.19 -2.88
N LEU A 55 15.06 9.68 -3.62
CA LEU A 55 13.67 10.10 -3.50
C LEU A 55 13.11 9.84 -2.08
N ILE A 56 13.46 8.70 -1.49
CA ILE A 56 13.00 8.38 -0.13
C ILE A 56 13.63 9.34 0.90
N SER A 57 14.88 9.69 0.74
CA SER A 57 15.56 10.67 1.63
C SER A 57 14.90 12.05 1.60
N GLU A 58 14.32 12.45 0.47
CA GLU A 58 13.54 13.70 0.34
C GLU A 58 12.17 13.61 1.03
N ILE A 59 11.57 12.39 1.05
CA ILE A 59 10.25 12.14 1.63
C ILE A 59 10.35 11.92 3.15
N TYR A 60 11.36 11.22 3.61
CA TYR A 60 11.50 10.78 5.00
C TYR A 60 11.56 11.97 5.97
N LYS A 61 10.75 11.91 7.03
CA LYS A 61 10.65 12.92 8.08
C LYS A 61 11.17 12.31 9.39
N PRO A 62 12.41 12.58 9.81
CA PRO A 62 12.93 12.10 11.08
C PRO A 62 12.08 12.56 12.25
N ARG A 63 11.97 11.73 13.29
CA ARG A 63 11.23 12.10 14.50
C ARG A 63 11.95 13.18 15.26
N ASN A 64 11.21 14.25 15.58
CA ASN A 64 11.71 15.28 16.48
C ASN A 64 11.65 14.78 17.93
N GLU A 65 12.73 14.97 18.69
CA GLU A 65 12.85 14.53 20.08
C GLU A 65 11.81 15.17 21.02
N PHE A 66 11.30 16.35 20.69
CA PHE A 66 10.30 17.07 21.48
C PHE A 66 8.85 16.70 21.15
N PHE A 67 8.64 15.78 20.20
CA PHE A 67 7.31 15.36 19.80
C PHE A 67 6.76 14.29 20.76
N HIS A 68 5.44 14.27 20.92
CA HIS A 68 4.72 13.26 21.69
C HIS A 68 3.83 12.41 20.76
N LYS A 69 3.23 11.34 21.29
CA LYS A 69 2.41 10.40 20.51
C LYS A 69 1.34 11.06 19.63
N GLY A 70 0.74 12.17 20.06
CA GLY A 70 -0.27 12.91 19.29
C GLY A 70 0.27 13.52 17.98
N ASN A 71 1.56 13.84 17.92
CA ASN A 71 2.18 14.41 16.71
C ASN A 71 2.36 13.37 15.59
N PHE A 72 2.31 12.08 15.93
CA PHE A 72 2.45 10.98 14.98
C PHE A 72 1.12 10.35 14.58
N GLY A 73 0.02 11.06 14.82
CA GLY A 73 -1.33 10.76 14.36
C GLY A 73 -2.00 9.57 15.04
N LYS A 74 -3.24 9.36 14.63
CA LYS A 74 -4.09 8.25 15.08
C LYS A 74 -4.49 7.40 13.88
N THR A 75 -4.06 6.16 13.88
CA THR A 75 -4.40 5.18 12.85
C THR A 75 -5.54 4.31 13.35
N CYS A 76 -6.57 4.10 12.53
CA CYS A 76 -7.62 3.12 12.77
C CYS A 76 -7.63 2.09 11.64
N ILE A 77 -7.25 0.87 11.97
CA ILE A 77 -7.37 -0.26 11.05
C ILE A 77 -8.78 -0.85 11.22
N VAL A 78 -9.51 -1.02 10.11
CA VAL A 78 -10.83 -1.67 10.11
C VAL A 78 -10.68 -2.98 9.34
N ALA A 79 -10.61 -4.09 10.06
CA ALA A 79 -10.19 -5.36 9.49
C ALA A 79 -10.70 -6.57 10.27
N GLY A 80 -10.67 -7.74 9.63
CA GLY A 80 -10.97 -9.01 10.26
C GLY A 80 -12.44 -9.40 10.23
N SER A 81 -12.66 -10.71 10.24
CA SER A 81 -13.93 -11.39 10.44
C SER A 81 -13.64 -12.76 11.04
N PHE A 82 -14.67 -13.49 11.47
CA PHE A 82 -14.50 -14.87 11.95
C PHE A 82 -13.69 -15.70 10.95
N GLY A 83 -12.59 -16.31 11.43
CA GLY A 83 -11.63 -17.05 10.61
C GLY A 83 -10.59 -16.22 9.87
N LYS A 84 -10.65 -14.86 9.91
CA LYS A 84 -9.72 -13.97 9.20
C LYS A 84 -9.10 -12.88 10.11
N ILE A 85 -9.08 -13.07 11.41
CA ILE A 85 -8.51 -12.12 12.38
C ILE A 85 -7.00 -11.92 12.17
N GLY A 86 -6.29 -12.90 11.61
CA GLY A 86 -4.88 -12.78 11.27
C GLY A 86 -4.56 -11.60 10.34
N ALA A 87 -5.46 -11.25 9.42
CA ALA A 87 -5.30 -10.07 8.55
C ALA A 87 -5.35 -8.75 9.37
N ALA A 88 -6.25 -8.67 10.35
CA ALA A 88 -6.32 -7.55 11.28
C ALA A 88 -5.05 -7.43 12.14
N VAL A 89 -4.50 -8.56 12.60
CA VAL A 89 -3.23 -8.59 13.35
C VAL A 89 -2.07 -8.04 12.51
N LEU A 90 -1.91 -8.52 11.27
CA LEU A 90 -0.83 -8.12 10.37
C LEU A 90 -0.89 -6.62 10.05
N ALA A 91 -2.07 -6.11 9.68
CA ALA A 91 -2.26 -4.70 9.36
C ALA A 91 -2.03 -3.79 10.60
N THR A 92 -2.49 -4.21 11.78
CA THR A 92 -2.30 -3.45 13.01
C THR A 92 -0.83 -3.42 13.45
N LYS A 93 -0.15 -4.56 13.45
CA LYS A 93 1.28 -4.64 13.79
C LYS A 93 2.13 -3.80 12.84
N SER A 94 1.88 -3.88 11.55
CA SER A 94 2.63 -3.10 10.57
C SER A 94 2.40 -1.60 10.74
N ALA A 95 1.17 -1.16 11.05
CA ALA A 95 0.89 0.24 11.33
C ALA A 95 1.67 0.75 12.56
N MET A 96 1.70 -0.02 13.64
CA MET A 96 2.48 0.32 14.84
C MET A 96 3.98 0.37 14.55
N ARG A 97 4.52 -0.63 13.87
CA ARG A 97 5.96 -0.72 13.51
C ARG A 97 6.39 0.38 12.54
N THR A 98 5.47 0.90 11.72
CA THR A 98 5.74 2.04 10.82
C THR A 98 5.68 3.39 11.54
N GLY A 99 5.27 3.41 12.81
CA GLY A 99 5.46 4.56 13.68
C GLY A 99 4.20 5.37 13.96
N SER A 100 2.99 4.84 13.75
CA SER A 100 1.75 5.46 14.23
C SER A 100 1.85 5.84 15.72
N GLY A 101 1.45 7.05 16.08
CA GLY A 101 1.52 7.52 17.46
C GLY A 101 0.50 6.84 18.38
N ILE A 102 -0.70 6.59 17.84
CA ILE A 102 -1.77 5.86 18.52
C ILE A 102 -2.45 4.98 17.48
N THR A 103 -2.57 3.68 17.75
CA THR A 103 -3.21 2.74 16.84
C THR A 103 -4.49 2.18 17.46
N TYR A 104 -5.56 2.26 16.69
CA TYR A 104 -6.83 1.63 16.97
C TYR A 104 -7.06 0.48 15.99
N ILE A 105 -7.73 -0.55 16.45
CA ILE A 105 -8.21 -1.64 15.62
C ILE A 105 -9.72 -1.82 15.82
N ARG A 106 -10.50 -1.56 14.77
CA ARG A 106 -11.93 -1.88 14.72
C ARG A 106 -12.09 -3.24 14.08
N ALA A 107 -12.47 -4.22 14.87
CA ALA A 107 -12.64 -5.60 14.44
C ALA A 107 -13.85 -6.23 15.17
N PRO A 108 -14.37 -7.38 14.71
CA PRO A 108 -15.44 -8.07 15.40
C PRO A 108 -14.96 -8.62 16.74
N LYS A 109 -15.89 -8.78 17.68
CA LYS A 109 -15.65 -9.25 19.05
C LYS A 109 -15.01 -10.64 19.10
N CYS A 110 -15.27 -11.51 18.12
CA CYS A 110 -14.59 -12.81 18.02
C CYS A 110 -13.06 -12.68 17.90
N GLY A 111 -12.53 -11.52 17.50
CA GLY A 111 -11.10 -11.23 17.43
C GLY A 111 -10.50 -10.55 18.67
N TYR A 112 -11.30 -10.18 19.66
CA TYR A 112 -10.87 -9.36 20.79
C TYR A 112 -9.66 -9.94 21.54
N GLU A 113 -9.75 -11.18 22.01
CA GLU A 113 -8.68 -11.80 22.79
C GLU A 113 -7.40 -11.99 21.96
N ILE A 114 -7.56 -12.36 20.67
CA ILE A 114 -6.43 -12.52 19.74
C ILE A 114 -5.70 -11.19 19.57
N LEU A 115 -6.44 -10.12 19.29
CA LEU A 115 -5.88 -8.79 19.04
C LEU A 115 -5.24 -8.18 20.28
N GLN A 116 -5.88 -8.31 21.45
CA GLN A 116 -5.30 -7.80 22.72
C GLN A 116 -4.07 -8.60 23.16
N THR A 117 -3.97 -9.87 22.76
CA THR A 117 -2.77 -10.69 23.04
C THR A 117 -1.64 -10.39 22.06
N THR A 118 -1.94 -10.21 20.78
CA THR A 118 -0.92 -10.08 19.73
C THR A 118 -0.52 -8.65 19.43
N CYS A 119 -1.36 -7.66 19.76
CA CYS A 119 -1.19 -6.23 19.52
C CYS A 119 -1.58 -5.43 20.80
N PRO A 120 -0.91 -5.67 21.94
CA PRO A 120 -1.32 -5.06 23.22
C PRO A 120 -1.23 -3.53 23.24
N GLU A 121 -0.45 -2.92 22.35
CA GLU A 121 -0.33 -1.47 22.22
C GLU A 121 -1.49 -0.83 21.44
N ALA A 122 -2.28 -1.64 20.72
CA ALA A 122 -3.42 -1.15 19.96
C ALA A 122 -4.71 -1.14 20.81
N MET A 123 -5.51 -0.09 20.65
CA MET A 123 -6.81 0.01 21.32
C MET A 123 -7.90 -0.65 20.47
N PHE A 124 -8.63 -1.58 21.06
CA PHE A 124 -9.71 -2.30 20.40
C PHE A 124 -11.01 -1.49 20.40
N LEU A 125 -11.65 -1.41 19.23
CA LEU A 125 -12.99 -0.89 19.02
C LEU A 125 -13.89 -2.02 18.50
N ASN A 126 -14.98 -2.31 19.18
CA ASN A 126 -15.89 -3.35 18.74
C ASN A 126 -16.61 -2.94 17.45
N GLY A 127 -16.46 -3.74 16.40
CA GLY A 127 -17.09 -3.55 15.09
C GLY A 127 -18.32 -4.42 14.85
N GLY A 128 -18.66 -5.35 15.77
CA GLY A 128 -19.72 -6.34 15.62
C GLY A 128 -19.35 -7.65 16.32
N GLU A 129 -20.11 -8.72 16.15
CA GLU A 129 -19.82 -10.02 16.77
C GLU A 129 -18.81 -10.84 15.95
N ASP A 130 -19.19 -11.30 14.75
CA ASP A 130 -18.36 -12.11 13.85
C ASP A 130 -17.83 -11.36 12.63
N PHE A 131 -18.46 -10.26 12.27
CA PHE A 131 -18.14 -9.40 11.14
C PHE A 131 -18.17 -7.94 11.59
N VAL A 132 -17.45 -7.08 10.84
CA VAL A 132 -17.54 -5.64 11.06
C VAL A 132 -18.80 -5.11 10.39
N VAL A 133 -19.71 -4.58 11.21
CA VAL A 133 -20.98 -3.95 10.81
C VAL A 133 -21.15 -2.55 11.41
N SER A 134 -20.19 -2.08 12.19
CA SER A 134 -20.10 -0.71 12.71
C SER A 134 -18.89 0.01 12.16
N PHE A 135 -19.11 1.12 11.45
CA PHE A 135 -18.11 1.99 10.85
C PHE A 135 -18.31 3.43 11.37
N GLU A 136 -18.18 3.62 12.68
CA GLU A 136 -18.27 4.96 13.27
C GLU A 136 -17.07 5.81 12.87
N ALA A 137 -17.34 7.02 12.38
CA ALA A 137 -16.33 7.95 11.94
C ALA A 137 -15.85 8.83 13.09
N GLU A 138 -14.54 8.83 13.32
CA GLU A 138 -13.85 9.80 14.18
C GLU A 138 -13.02 10.71 13.28
N THR A 139 -13.18 12.02 13.39
CA THR A 139 -12.57 12.98 12.47
C THR A 139 -11.06 13.10 12.58
N ASP A 140 -10.47 12.66 13.67
CA ASP A 140 -9.03 12.68 13.92
C ASP A 140 -8.34 11.33 13.66
N PHE A 141 -9.07 10.36 13.11
CA PHE A 141 -8.53 9.06 12.69
C PHE A 141 -8.21 9.02 11.21
N THR A 142 -7.07 8.41 10.88
CA THR A 142 -6.76 7.97 9.52
C THR A 142 -7.10 6.49 9.38
N TYR A 143 -7.97 6.16 8.45
CA TYR A 143 -8.51 4.81 8.30
C TYR A 143 -7.76 4.00 7.25
N GLY A 144 -7.44 2.75 7.60
CA GLY A 144 -7.07 1.68 6.67
C GLY A 144 -8.13 0.58 6.74
N ILE A 145 -8.83 0.31 5.64
CA ILE A 145 -10.03 -0.54 5.63
C ILE A 145 -9.87 -1.65 4.59
N GLY A 146 -10.19 -2.89 4.99
CA GLY A 146 -10.35 -3.95 4.01
C GLY A 146 -9.86 -5.34 4.37
N PRO A 147 -8.68 -5.52 4.97
CA PRO A 147 -8.11 -6.84 5.22
C PRO A 147 -9.06 -7.75 5.98
N GLY A 148 -9.46 -8.86 5.36
CA GLY A 148 -10.26 -9.89 6.01
C GLY A 148 -11.66 -9.49 6.49
N LEU A 149 -12.25 -8.40 6.00
CA LEU A 149 -13.59 -7.93 6.40
C LEU A 149 -14.71 -8.91 6.00
N GLY A 150 -14.50 -9.67 4.94
CA GLY A 150 -15.58 -10.35 4.25
C GLY A 150 -16.38 -9.39 3.37
N THR A 151 -17.35 -9.94 2.65
CA THR A 151 -18.17 -9.19 1.69
C THR A 151 -19.67 -9.46 1.90
N SER A 152 -20.08 -9.62 3.17
CA SER A 152 -21.51 -9.79 3.51
C SER A 152 -22.29 -8.53 3.12
N SER A 153 -23.58 -8.68 2.80
CA SER A 153 -24.42 -7.55 2.41
C SER A 153 -24.52 -6.49 3.51
N GLU A 154 -24.55 -6.92 4.76
CA GLU A 154 -24.63 -6.01 5.91
C GLU A 154 -23.33 -5.20 6.08
N THR A 155 -22.16 -5.88 6.03
CA THR A 155 -20.86 -5.19 6.07
C THR A 155 -20.74 -4.19 4.92
N GLU A 156 -21.13 -4.59 3.70
CA GLU A 156 -21.10 -3.74 2.52
C GLU A 156 -21.99 -2.50 2.69
N GLU A 157 -23.24 -2.67 3.12
CA GLU A 157 -24.18 -1.56 3.33
C GLU A 157 -23.59 -0.53 4.31
N LYS A 158 -23.09 -0.99 5.46
CA LYS A 158 -22.53 -0.12 6.49
C LYS A 158 -21.22 0.55 6.03
N PHE A 159 -20.37 -0.18 5.29
CA PHE A 159 -19.15 0.38 4.71
C PHE A 159 -19.46 1.48 3.69
N ILE A 160 -20.40 1.25 2.76
CA ILE A 160 -20.80 2.26 1.79
C ILE A 160 -21.46 3.47 2.47
N HIS A 161 -22.27 3.23 3.50
CA HIS A 161 -22.84 4.32 4.29
C HIS A 161 -21.74 5.17 4.97
N PHE A 162 -20.71 4.53 5.52
CA PHE A 162 -19.54 5.22 6.09
C PHE A 162 -18.86 6.09 5.02
N LEU A 163 -18.55 5.53 3.84
CA LEU A 163 -17.89 6.30 2.76
C LEU A 163 -18.69 7.52 2.30
N LYS A 164 -20.02 7.42 2.27
CA LYS A 164 -20.89 8.56 1.89
C LYS A 164 -20.83 9.73 2.87
N ASN A 165 -20.42 9.49 4.12
CA ASN A 165 -20.42 10.47 5.20
C ASN A 165 -19.01 10.80 5.70
N PHE A 166 -17.96 10.30 5.04
CA PHE A 166 -16.56 10.50 5.41
C PHE A 166 -15.81 11.17 4.25
N ASP A 167 -15.12 12.28 4.51
CA ASP A 167 -14.50 13.13 3.49
C ASP A 167 -12.97 13.22 3.55
N GLN A 168 -12.35 12.59 4.56
CA GLN A 168 -10.89 12.59 4.71
C GLN A 168 -10.24 11.46 3.90
N PRO A 169 -8.99 11.65 3.41
CA PRO A 169 -8.24 10.59 2.75
C PRO A 169 -8.09 9.35 3.63
N LEU A 170 -8.26 8.18 3.03
CA LEU A 170 -8.13 6.87 3.69
C LEU A 170 -7.44 5.85 2.77
N VAL A 171 -7.16 4.66 3.29
CA VAL A 171 -6.52 3.57 2.55
C VAL A 171 -7.50 2.40 2.42
N LEU A 172 -7.74 1.93 1.19
CA LEU A 172 -8.63 0.80 0.89
C LEU A 172 -7.86 -0.34 0.21
N ASP A 173 -8.08 -1.56 0.68
CA ASP A 173 -7.51 -2.78 0.10
C ASP A 173 -8.49 -3.96 0.19
N ALA A 174 -8.18 -5.06 -0.45
CA ALA A 174 -8.79 -6.37 -0.26
C ALA A 174 -10.34 -6.35 -0.32
N ASP A 175 -11.01 -6.79 0.75
CA ASP A 175 -12.47 -6.92 0.76
C ASP A 175 -13.20 -5.57 0.65
N ALA A 176 -12.59 -4.46 1.04
CA ALA A 176 -13.14 -3.12 0.77
C ALA A 176 -13.21 -2.86 -0.75
N LEU A 177 -12.16 -3.17 -1.50
CA LEU A 177 -12.15 -3.04 -2.96
C LEU A 177 -13.13 -4.02 -3.63
N ASN A 178 -13.24 -5.24 -3.09
CA ASN A 178 -14.20 -6.22 -3.57
C ASN A 178 -15.65 -5.73 -3.40
N MET A 179 -16.00 -5.13 -2.27
CA MET A 179 -17.32 -4.54 -2.03
C MET A 179 -17.58 -3.36 -2.99
N MET A 180 -16.58 -2.47 -3.16
CA MET A 180 -16.69 -1.35 -4.11
C MET A 180 -16.93 -1.82 -5.55
N SER A 181 -16.37 -2.96 -5.94
CA SER A 181 -16.46 -3.48 -7.31
C SER A 181 -17.84 -4.00 -7.69
N LYS A 182 -18.71 -4.32 -6.72
CA LYS A 182 -20.06 -4.86 -6.95
C LYS A 182 -20.99 -3.82 -7.62
N ASN A 183 -20.83 -2.54 -7.28
CA ASN A 183 -21.50 -1.44 -7.97
C ASN A 183 -20.51 -0.31 -8.26
N LYS A 184 -20.29 -0.01 -9.54
CA LYS A 184 -19.33 1.01 -10.00
C LYS A 184 -19.65 2.43 -9.49
N GLU A 185 -20.91 2.73 -9.20
CA GLU A 185 -21.29 4.02 -8.63
C GLU A 185 -20.68 4.23 -7.24
N ASN A 186 -20.40 3.16 -6.50
CA ASN A 186 -19.76 3.23 -5.20
C ASN A 186 -18.37 3.89 -5.26
N LEU A 187 -17.67 3.79 -6.39
CA LEU A 187 -16.35 4.41 -6.57
C LEU A 187 -16.39 5.94 -6.38
N ASN A 188 -17.52 6.58 -6.65
CA ASN A 188 -17.71 8.02 -6.47
C ASN A 188 -17.76 8.44 -4.98
N PHE A 189 -17.94 7.50 -4.05
CA PHE A 189 -17.94 7.76 -2.62
C PHE A 189 -16.54 7.64 -1.98
N ILE A 190 -15.53 7.23 -2.75
CA ILE A 190 -14.14 7.24 -2.25
C ILE A 190 -13.73 8.70 -2.04
N PRO A 191 -13.32 9.10 -0.82
CA PRO A 191 -12.86 10.45 -0.57
C PRO A 191 -11.67 10.80 -1.45
N LYS A 192 -11.63 12.04 -1.93
CA LYS A 192 -10.51 12.53 -2.75
C LYS A 192 -9.19 12.36 -2.01
N LYS A 193 -8.12 12.10 -2.76
CA LYS A 193 -6.77 11.84 -2.26
C LYS A 193 -6.64 10.55 -1.44
N SER A 194 -7.66 9.70 -1.36
CA SER A 194 -7.52 8.36 -0.79
C SER A 194 -6.56 7.51 -1.60
N ILE A 195 -6.06 6.44 -0.98
CA ILE A 195 -5.13 5.50 -1.60
C ILE A 195 -5.82 4.14 -1.70
N ILE A 196 -5.84 3.56 -2.89
CA ILE A 196 -6.30 2.18 -3.08
C ILE A 196 -5.12 1.31 -3.51
N THR A 197 -5.10 0.04 -3.04
CA THR A 197 -3.95 -0.85 -3.26
C THR A 197 -4.32 -2.16 -3.98
N PRO A 198 -4.96 -2.10 -5.18
CA PRO A 198 -5.43 -3.29 -5.86
C PRO A 198 -4.29 -4.14 -6.43
N HIS A 199 -4.38 -5.46 -6.29
CA HIS A 199 -3.67 -6.40 -7.14
C HIS A 199 -4.38 -6.52 -8.52
N PRO A 200 -3.76 -7.12 -9.58
CA PRO A 200 -4.33 -7.10 -10.93
C PRO A 200 -5.79 -7.56 -11.02
N LYS A 201 -6.19 -8.61 -10.30
CA LYS A 201 -7.58 -9.11 -10.32
C LYS A 201 -8.56 -8.16 -9.60
N GLU A 202 -8.15 -7.50 -8.53
CA GLU A 202 -8.98 -6.47 -7.87
C GLU A 202 -9.16 -5.27 -8.76
N PHE A 203 -8.07 -4.82 -9.41
CA PHE A 203 -8.11 -3.73 -10.37
C PHE A 203 -9.08 -4.02 -11.51
N GLU A 204 -9.02 -5.22 -12.08
CA GLU A 204 -9.91 -5.68 -13.15
C GLU A 204 -11.39 -5.69 -12.73
N ARG A 205 -11.68 -6.13 -11.50
CA ARG A 205 -13.05 -6.07 -10.95
C ARG A 205 -13.52 -4.62 -10.79
N LEU A 206 -12.65 -3.71 -10.35
CA LEU A 206 -12.98 -2.30 -10.14
C LEU A 206 -13.20 -1.55 -11.45
N PHE A 207 -12.33 -1.72 -12.43
CA PHE A 207 -12.24 -0.82 -13.58
C PHE A 207 -12.41 -1.50 -14.94
N GLY A 208 -12.39 -2.82 -15.00
CA GLY A 208 -12.52 -3.60 -16.22
C GLY A 208 -11.24 -4.33 -16.61
N ALA A 209 -11.39 -5.33 -17.49
CA ALA A 209 -10.30 -6.16 -17.97
C ALA A 209 -9.33 -5.38 -18.88
N THR A 210 -8.07 -5.75 -18.82
CA THR A 210 -7.00 -5.23 -19.70
C THR A 210 -6.17 -6.37 -20.23
N ASN A 211 -5.61 -6.23 -21.45
CA ASN A 211 -4.88 -7.30 -22.09
C ASN A 211 -3.43 -7.46 -21.58
N ASN A 212 -2.88 -6.40 -20.98
CA ASN A 212 -1.50 -6.37 -20.51
C ASN A 212 -1.30 -5.30 -19.43
N SER A 213 -0.12 -5.26 -18.81
CA SER A 213 0.21 -4.30 -17.75
C SER A 213 0.31 -2.86 -18.25
N PHE A 214 0.64 -2.62 -19.52
CA PHE A 214 0.69 -1.27 -20.10
C PHE A 214 -0.73 -0.68 -20.21
N GLU A 215 -1.68 -1.47 -20.72
CA GLU A 215 -3.09 -1.05 -20.78
C GLU A 215 -3.65 -0.84 -19.38
N ARG A 216 -3.34 -1.73 -18.41
CA ARG A 216 -3.74 -1.59 -17.00
C ARG A 216 -3.21 -0.30 -16.41
N LEU A 217 -1.94 0.04 -16.65
CA LEU A 217 -1.36 1.30 -16.19
C LEU A 217 -2.05 2.52 -16.80
N ASN A 218 -2.32 2.51 -18.11
CA ASN A 218 -3.00 3.62 -18.78
C ASN A 218 -4.41 3.82 -18.21
N LEU A 219 -5.16 2.74 -17.98
CA LEU A 219 -6.47 2.80 -17.33
C LEU A 219 -6.35 3.30 -15.87
N ALA A 220 -5.31 2.89 -15.15
CA ALA A 220 -5.07 3.38 -13.79
C ALA A 220 -4.78 4.88 -13.75
N ILE A 221 -4.04 5.42 -14.72
CA ILE A 221 -3.79 6.87 -14.86
C ILE A 221 -5.11 7.61 -15.12
N GLU A 222 -5.96 7.08 -15.99
CA GLU A 222 -7.28 7.65 -16.27
C GLU A 222 -8.15 7.68 -15.00
N LYS A 223 -8.29 6.54 -14.32
CA LYS A 223 -9.15 6.39 -13.14
C LYS A 223 -8.61 7.14 -11.91
N SER A 224 -7.31 7.19 -11.73
CA SER A 224 -6.67 8.02 -10.69
C SER A 224 -7.03 9.50 -10.86
N LYS A 225 -6.96 10.02 -12.09
CA LYS A 225 -7.34 11.40 -12.41
C LYS A 225 -8.85 11.63 -12.24
N GLU A 226 -9.70 10.73 -12.77
CA GLU A 226 -11.16 10.81 -12.72
C GLU A 226 -11.66 10.89 -11.28
N LEU A 227 -11.19 9.97 -10.42
CA LEU A 227 -11.62 9.86 -9.03
C LEU A 227 -10.81 10.75 -8.08
N THR A 228 -9.73 11.36 -8.55
CA THR A 228 -8.78 12.14 -7.72
C THR A 228 -8.20 11.31 -6.56
N ILE A 229 -7.80 10.06 -6.83
CA ILE A 229 -7.24 9.11 -5.86
C ILE A 229 -5.87 8.62 -6.28
N TYR A 230 -5.10 8.09 -5.35
CA TYR A 230 -3.83 7.41 -5.61
C TYR A 230 -4.09 5.91 -5.80
N ILE A 231 -3.47 5.30 -6.81
CA ILE A 231 -3.62 3.88 -7.10
C ILE A 231 -2.27 3.20 -7.00
N VAL A 232 -2.14 2.30 -6.04
CA VAL A 232 -0.98 1.42 -5.87
C VAL A 232 -1.28 0.11 -6.58
N LEU A 233 -0.85 -0.01 -7.84
CA LEU A 233 -0.98 -1.24 -8.63
C LEU A 233 0.06 -2.26 -8.15
N LYS A 234 -0.38 -3.25 -7.39
CA LYS A 234 0.47 -4.35 -6.92
C LYS A 234 0.79 -5.27 -8.10
N ASP A 235 2.06 -5.35 -8.48
CA ASP A 235 2.58 -6.25 -9.52
C ASP A 235 4.03 -6.60 -9.15
N HIS A 236 4.77 -7.28 -10.05
CA HIS A 236 6.20 -7.58 -9.83
C HIS A 236 6.99 -6.33 -9.44
N PHE A 237 6.85 -5.26 -10.19
CA PHE A 237 7.24 -3.91 -9.78
C PHE A 237 5.97 -3.08 -9.52
N THR A 238 5.71 -2.79 -8.26
CA THR A 238 4.53 -2.02 -7.87
C THR A 238 4.60 -0.60 -8.45
N GLN A 239 3.49 -0.13 -9.02
CA GLN A 239 3.37 1.17 -9.66
C GLN A 239 2.46 2.06 -8.80
N ILE A 240 2.94 3.22 -8.40
CA ILE A 240 2.16 4.21 -7.68
C ILE A 240 1.73 5.29 -8.69
N VAL A 241 0.42 5.37 -8.94
CA VAL A 241 -0.18 6.29 -9.90
C VAL A 241 -0.83 7.43 -9.16
N THR A 242 -0.55 8.66 -9.58
CA THR A 242 -1.08 9.88 -8.95
C THR A 242 -2.17 10.55 -9.80
N PRO A 243 -3.09 11.33 -9.20
CA PRO A 243 -4.11 12.07 -9.95
C PRO A 243 -3.57 13.05 -10.99
N GLU A 244 -2.34 13.52 -10.80
CA GLU A 244 -1.63 14.41 -11.74
C GLU A 244 -1.06 13.65 -12.94
N GLY A 245 -1.16 12.31 -12.94
CA GLY A 245 -0.67 11.43 -13.99
C GLY A 245 0.82 11.10 -13.90
N PHE A 246 1.43 11.27 -12.72
CA PHE A 246 2.76 10.75 -12.45
C PHE A 246 2.71 9.28 -12.05
N VAL A 247 3.73 8.53 -12.44
CA VAL A 247 3.90 7.12 -12.12
C VAL A 247 5.25 6.89 -11.46
N TYR A 248 5.23 6.29 -10.28
CA TYR A 248 6.42 5.91 -9.53
C TYR A 248 6.53 4.39 -9.52
N TYR A 249 7.62 3.86 -10.05
CA TYR A 249 7.89 2.42 -10.10
C TYR A 249 8.77 2.01 -8.93
N ASN A 250 8.25 1.19 -8.06
CA ASN A 250 9.03 0.63 -6.97
C ASN A 250 9.77 -0.62 -7.46
N ILE A 251 11.07 -0.65 -7.22
CA ILE A 251 11.96 -1.76 -7.62
C ILE A 251 12.50 -2.54 -6.42
N THR A 252 12.09 -2.20 -5.19
CA THR A 252 12.38 -2.98 -3.97
C THR A 252 11.37 -4.10 -3.80
N GLY A 253 11.75 -5.11 -3.04
CA GLY A 253 10.94 -6.29 -2.80
C GLY A 253 11.37 -7.49 -3.63
N ASN A 254 10.88 -8.64 -3.25
CA ASN A 254 11.26 -9.90 -3.88
C ASN A 254 10.08 -10.89 -3.90
N SER A 255 10.29 -12.06 -4.53
CA SER A 255 9.25 -13.08 -4.68
C SER A 255 8.71 -13.69 -3.38
N GLY A 256 9.41 -13.50 -2.26
CA GLY A 256 8.92 -13.91 -0.94
C GLY A 256 7.65 -13.17 -0.50
N LEU A 257 7.40 -11.98 -1.06
CA LEU A 257 6.16 -11.23 -0.86
C LEU A 257 4.93 -11.86 -1.53
N ALA A 258 5.10 -12.83 -2.42
CA ALA A 258 4.00 -13.50 -3.11
C ALA A 258 3.29 -14.51 -2.19
N LYS A 259 2.86 -14.08 -1.01
CA LYS A 259 2.15 -14.85 0.02
C LYS A 259 0.98 -14.08 0.61
N GLY A 260 0.03 -14.82 1.21
CA GLY A 260 -1.05 -14.21 1.97
C GLY A 260 -0.53 -13.36 3.13
N GLY A 261 -1.18 -12.22 3.37
CA GLY A 261 -0.81 -11.29 4.44
C GLY A 261 0.10 -10.14 4.02
N SER A 262 0.85 -10.25 2.90
CA SER A 262 1.74 -9.15 2.44
C SER A 262 0.97 -7.86 2.13
N GLY A 263 -0.23 -7.96 1.54
CA GLY A 263 -1.11 -6.81 1.29
C GLY A 263 -1.60 -6.17 2.58
N ASP A 264 -1.95 -6.99 3.58
CA ASP A 264 -2.43 -6.51 4.89
C ASP A 264 -1.34 -5.68 5.59
N VAL A 265 -0.08 -6.14 5.52
CA VAL A 265 1.10 -5.41 6.02
C VAL A 265 1.27 -4.08 5.29
N LEU A 266 1.18 -4.08 3.96
CA LEU A 266 1.30 -2.87 3.14
C LEU A 266 0.22 -1.83 3.49
N LEU A 267 -1.04 -2.26 3.65
CA LEU A 267 -2.13 -1.36 4.06
C LEU A 267 -1.81 -0.69 5.39
N GLY A 268 -1.37 -1.44 6.40
CA GLY A 268 -1.02 -0.89 7.70
C GLY A 268 0.11 0.14 7.62
N MET A 269 1.16 -0.13 6.84
CA MET A 269 2.27 0.81 6.60
C MET A 269 1.80 2.11 5.98
N ILE A 270 1.05 2.05 4.88
CA ILE A 270 0.56 3.24 4.17
C ILE A 270 -0.37 4.04 5.07
N THR A 271 -1.28 3.38 5.80
CA THR A 271 -2.21 4.04 6.71
C THR A 271 -1.47 4.77 7.84
N SER A 272 -0.45 4.14 8.41
CA SER A 272 0.39 4.73 9.44
C SER A 272 1.13 5.99 8.95
N LEU A 273 1.70 5.94 7.75
CA LEU A 273 2.39 7.09 7.16
C LEU A 273 1.42 8.24 6.88
N LEU A 274 0.24 7.94 6.35
CA LEU A 274 -0.81 8.94 6.12
C LEU A 274 -1.24 9.60 7.44
N ALA A 275 -1.40 8.83 8.53
CA ALA A 275 -1.70 9.35 9.86
C ALA A 275 -0.59 10.24 10.42
N GLN A 276 0.67 9.99 10.08
CA GLN A 276 1.84 10.78 10.47
C GLN A 276 2.01 12.07 9.63
N ASN A 277 0.99 12.50 8.91
CA ASN A 277 0.98 13.71 8.07
C ASN A 277 1.94 13.65 6.87
N TYR A 278 2.27 12.46 6.38
CA TYR A 278 2.75 12.33 5.00
C TYR A 278 1.59 12.59 4.05
N SER A 279 1.83 13.32 2.96
CA SER A 279 0.81 13.46 1.91
C SER A 279 0.46 12.07 1.35
N SER A 280 -0.72 11.91 0.74
CA SER A 280 -1.12 10.62 0.15
C SER A 280 -0.10 10.11 -0.87
N LYS A 281 0.54 11.02 -1.63
CA LYS A 281 1.64 10.68 -2.53
C LYS A 281 2.84 10.10 -1.77
N GLU A 282 3.31 10.83 -0.77
CA GLU A 282 4.47 10.41 0.04
C GLU A 282 4.18 9.10 0.78
N ALA A 283 3.00 8.97 1.40
CA ALA A 283 2.60 7.76 2.12
C ALA A 283 2.54 6.53 1.20
N ALA A 284 2.01 6.68 -0.03
CA ALA A 284 1.97 5.59 -0.99
C ALA A 284 3.38 5.20 -1.47
N ILE A 285 4.22 6.18 -1.85
CA ILE A 285 5.59 5.92 -2.35
C ILE A 285 6.45 5.31 -1.24
N PHE A 286 6.49 5.95 -0.08
CA PHE A 286 7.33 5.50 1.03
C PHE A 286 6.84 4.18 1.61
N GLY A 287 5.53 3.98 1.77
CA GLY A 287 4.96 2.72 2.28
C GLY A 287 5.27 1.52 1.38
N VAL A 288 5.16 1.68 0.06
CA VAL A 288 5.50 0.62 -0.90
C VAL A 288 7.01 0.33 -0.89
N TRP A 289 7.84 1.35 -0.86
CA TRP A 289 9.29 1.18 -0.81
C TRP A 289 9.73 0.51 0.50
N LEU A 290 9.22 0.97 1.64
CA LEU A 290 9.50 0.43 2.97
C LEU A 290 9.12 -1.05 3.06
N HIS A 291 7.94 -1.40 2.55
CA HIS A 291 7.47 -2.78 2.49
C HIS A 291 8.41 -3.68 1.67
N GLY A 292 8.81 -3.23 0.49
CA GLY A 292 9.76 -3.95 -0.35
C GLY A 292 11.15 -4.05 0.28
N LYS A 293 11.67 -2.97 0.83
CA LYS A 293 13.00 -2.96 1.46
C LYS A 293 13.07 -3.86 2.69
N ALA A 294 12.03 -3.85 3.54
CA ALA A 294 11.92 -4.77 4.67
C ALA A 294 11.90 -6.24 4.23
N ALA A 295 11.21 -6.54 3.13
CA ALA A 295 11.21 -7.87 2.54
C ALA A 295 12.60 -8.27 1.98
N ASP A 296 13.34 -7.33 1.40
CA ASP A 296 14.69 -7.59 0.90
C ASP A 296 15.64 -7.91 2.05
N ILE A 297 15.61 -7.14 3.15
CA ILE A 297 16.35 -7.42 4.37
C ILE A 297 15.97 -8.79 4.96
N SER A 298 14.67 -9.12 4.99
CA SER A 298 14.21 -10.44 5.43
C SER A 298 14.83 -11.56 4.58
N SER A 299 14.88 -11.38 3.26
CA SER A 299 15.39 -12.40 2.33
C SER A 299 16.91 -12.63 2.41
N GLU A 300 17.65 -11.73 3.05
CA GLU A 300 19.07 -11.94 3.36
C GLU A 300 19.28 -12.95 4.51
N LYS A 301 18.27 -13.12 5.37
CA LYS A 301 18.32 -13.97 6.57
C LYS A 301 17.47 -15.23 6.44
N ILE A 302 16.41 -15.20 5.65
CA ILE A 302 15.41 -16.25 5.51
C ILE A 302 15.19 -16.53 4.02
N ALA A 303 15.10 -17.81 3.64
CA ALA A 303 14.80 -18.18 2.26
C ALA A 303 13.44 -17.59 1.81
N LYS A 304 13.37 -17.05 0.59
CA LYS A 304 12.16 -16.42 0.03
C LYS A 304 10.93 -17.34 0.06
N GLU A 305 11.14 -18.64 -0.09
CA GLU A 305 10.12 -19.67 -0.04
C GLU A 305 9.47 -19.80 1.33
N THR A 306 10.22 -19.51 2.41
CA THR A 306 9.75 -19.65 3.80
C THR A 306 9.37 -18.33 4.45
N MET A 307 9.71 -17.21 3.83
CA MET A 307 9.43 -15.87 4.35
C MET A 307 7.92 -15.66 4.55
N LEU A 308 7.53 -15.17 5.71
CA LEU A 308 6.17 -14.85 6.08
C LEU A 308 5.96 -13.32 6.10
N ALA A 309 4.71 -12.88 6.07
CA ALA A 309 4.37 -11.47 6.20
C ALA A 309 4.81 -10.88 7.57
N THR A 310 4.84 -11.70 8.62
CA THR A 310 5.37 -11.32 9.94
C THR A 310 6.86 -11.01 9.90
N ASP A 311 7.65 -11.75 9.11
CA ASP A 311 9.09 -11.48 8.98
C ASP A 311 9.33 -10.09 8.37
N VAL A 312 8.49 -9.67 7.41
CA VAL A 312 8.55 -8.32 6.85
C VAL A 312 8.28 -7.27 7.93
N VAL A 313 7.26 -7.50 8.78
CA VAL A 313 6.94 -6.58 9.90
C VAL A 313 8.09 -6.48 10.88
N ASP A 314 8.77 -7.58 11.18
CA ASP A 314 9.88 -7.61 12.15
C ASP A 314 11.13 -6.87 11.64
N HIS A 315 11.34 -6.82 10.32
CA HIS A 315 12.48 -6.12 9.71
C HIS A 315 12.21 -4.65 9.32
N ILE A 316 11.00 -4.11 9.58
CA ILE A 316 10.70 -2.69 9.31
C ILE A 316 11.71 -1.77 10.02
N SER A 317 12.06 -2.07 11.28
CA SER A 317 12.96 -1.23 12.07
C SER A 317 14.37 -1.13 11.48
N GLU A 318 14.82 -2.15 10.76
CA GLU A 318 16.15 -2.16 10.14
C GLU A 318 16.24 -1.26 8.89
N VAL A 319 15.12 -0.86 8.33
CA VAL A 319 15.08 0.07 7.19
C VAL A 319 15.27 1.53 7.63
N PHE A 320 14.92 1.86 8.87
CA PHE A 320 15.00 3.22 9.42
C PHE A 320 16.36 3.57 10.06
N ILE A 321 17.35 2.69 9.97
CA ILE A 321 18.71 2.87 10.54
C ILE A 321 19.64 3.53 9.54
#